data_bcf5431af4d781908ec56a57e3e4b37c
#
_entry.id   bcf5431af4d781908ec56a57e3e4b37c
#
_cell.length_a   1.000
_cell.length_b   1.000
_cell.length_c   1.000
_cell.angle_alpha   90.00
_cell.angle_beta   90.00
_cell.angle_gamma   90.00
#
_symmetry.space_group_name_H-M   'P 1'
#
loop_
_entity.id
_entity.type
_entity.pdbx_description
1 polymer ?
#
loop_
_entity_poly.entity_id
_entity_poly.type
_entity_poly.pdbx_seq_one_letter_code
_entity_poly.pdbx_strand_id
1 'polypeptide(L)'
;SSATRQNLLSLQDTAQLMATTQNRLATGKTVNSALDNPTNFFTSQALDSRSSSLNTLLDGISNGVQTIQAANQGITSIQKLVDQAKSIANQALSTQLSTTGTAANTASTTSTTVLFTINGTSVSATTSSSLSATVAALNTAVSSASTTSNGSFGAGAIFSLDSTGTKIVLNAQADVEFQNAASQAALGFTSSSTTASTYTAGGVTASTVVSSDLSISGVTQRASLAQQYNNLLNQITQLAGDASYNGVNLIAGKGNDMNIKFNDTGSSNLNVASVDATASGLGLSAITNSNSSTSQTGLGNFLLNADVNKTLATLTSAGNSLNSAASTLGSNLSVVQNRQDFSKQ
;
A
#
# COMPACT_ATOMS: atom_id res chain seq x y z
N SER A 1 -67.68 51.28 46.46
CA SER A 1 -67.05 51.71 47.72
C SER A 1 -65.57 51.38 47.68
N SER A 2 -64.76 51.97 48.49
CA SER A 2 -63.28 51.73 48.58
C SER A 2 -63.02 50.22 48.93
N ALA A 3 -63.85 49.62 49.73
CA ALA A 3 -63.78 48.18 50.09
C ALA A 3 -63.96 47.22 48.89
N THR A 4 -64.86 47.57 47.96
CA THR A 4 -65.10 46.74 46.75
C THR A 4 -63.91 46.78 45.76
N ARG A 5 -63.32 47.96 45.66
CA ARG A 5 -62.07 48.08 44.84
C ARG A 5 -60.91 47.36 45.47
N GLN A 6 -60.78 47.33 46.78
CA GLN A 6 -59.72 46.64 47.50
C GLN A 6 -59.88 45.11 47.40
N ASN A 7 -61.09 44.61 47.46
CA ASN A 7 -61.44 43.19 47.24
C ASN A 7 -61.14 42.74 45.76
N LEU A 8 -61.47 43.65 44.80
CA LEU A 8 -61.19 43.37 43.39
C LEU A 8 -59.70 43.28 43.13
N LEU A 9 -58.89 44.24 43.67
CA LEU A 9 -57.45 44.18 43.59
C LEU A 9 -56.88 42.95 44.22
N SER A 10 -57.35 42.54 45.42
CA SER A 10 -56.89 41.28 46.09
C SER A 10 -57.21 40.02 45.28
N LEU A 11 -58.38 39.99 44.62
CA LEU A 11 -58.73 38.88 43.70
C LEU A 11 -57.92 38.85 42.47
N GLN A 12 -57.56 40.01 41.88
CA GLN A 12 -56.63 40.10 40.74
C GLN A 12 -55.21 39.65 41.09
N ASP A 13 -54.75 40.09 42.28
CA ASP A 13 -53.42 39.66 42.76
C ASP A 13 -53.38 38.16 43.02
N THR A 14 -54.43 37.59 43.59
CA THR A 14 -54.54 36.14 43.81
C THR A 14 -54.60 35.37 42.50
N ALA A 15 -55.38 35.85 41.52
CA ALA A 15 -55.38 35.25 40.17
C ALA A 15 -54.03 35.27 39.47
N GLN A 16 -53.29 36.38 39.61
CA GLN A 16 -51.98 36.53 39.04
C GLN A 16 -50.95 35.64 39.73
N LEU A 17 -51.04 35.51 41.08
CA LEU A 17 -50.18 34.58 41.82
C LEU A 17 -50.48 33.11 41.46
N MET A 18 -51.74 32.76 41.25
CA MET A 18 -52.18 31.43 40.83
C MET A 18 -51.64 31.11 39.43
N ALA A 19 -51.77 32.04 38.47
CA ALA A 19 -51.20 31.89 37.11
C ALA A 19 -49.68 31.70 37.11
N THR A 20 -48.99 32.48 37.94
CA THR A 20 -47.52 32.34 38.10
C THR A 20 -47.15 31.00 38.71
N THR A 21 -47.89 30.53 39.73
CA THR A 21 -47.63 29.24 40.37
C THR A 21 -47.94 28.09 39.44
N GLN A 22 -49.01 28.16 38.64
CA GLN A 22 -49.33 27.17 37.61
C GLN A 22 -48.25 27.12 36.54
N ASN A 23 -47.73 28.26 36.06
CA ASN A 23 -46.62 28.32 35.12
C ASN A 23 -45.34 27.70 35.71
N ARG A 24 -45.00 27.98 36.95
CA ARG A 24 -43.87 27.37 37.66
C ARG A 24 -44.01 25.86 37.81
N LEU A 25 -45.21 25.38 38.11
CA LEU A 25 -45.50 23.95 38.23
C LEU A 25 -45.43 23.26 36.87
N ALA A 26 -45.99 23.86 35.81
CA ALA A 26 -45.99 23.32 34.45
C ALA A 26 -44.58 23.28 33.83
N THR A 27 -43.74 24.26 34.11
CA THR A 27 -42.36 24.35 33.56
C THR A 27 -41.33 23.69 34.46
N GLY A 28 -41.68 23.39 35.72
CA GLY A 28 -40.72 22.88 36.72
C GLY A 28 -39.63 23.90 37.13
N LYS A 29 -39.78 25.17 36.70
CA LYS A 29 -38.79 26.22 36.94
C LYS A 29 -39.36 27.27 37.91
N THR A 30 -38.55 27.68 38.87
CA THR A 30 -38.92 28.74 39.84
C THR A 30 -38.85 30.14 39.22
N VAL A 31 -38.00 30.32 38.19
CA VAL A 31 -37.86 31.58 37.44
C VAL A 31 -38.08 31.26 35.96
N ASN A 32 -39.16 31.75 35.36
CA ASN A 32 -39.53 31.49 33.99
C ASN A 32 -39.21 32.63 33.03
N SER A 33 -39.10 33.84 33.53
CA SER A 33 -38.79 35.04 32.72
C SER A 33 -37.76 35.96 33.40
N ALA A 34 -37.11 36.79 32.60
CA ALA A 34 -36.21 37.84 33.10
C ALA A 34 -36.91 38.89 33.98
N LEU A 35 -38.26 38.95 33.90
CA LEU A 35 -39.08 39.86 34.74
C LEU A 35 -39.25 39.31 36.16
N ASP A 36 -39.22 38.00 36.37
CA ASP A 36 -39.37 37.38 37.70
C ASP A 36 -38.14 37.57 38.57
N ASN A 37 -36.97 37.33 38.01
CA ASN A 37 -35.66 37.58 38.63
C ASN A 37 -34.58 37.62 37.54
N PRO A 38 -34.13 38.80 37.11
CA PRO A 38 -33.14 38.98 36.01
C PRO A 38 -31.84 38.22 36.29
N THR A 39 -31.31 38.35 37.49
CA THR A 39 -29.99 37.76 37.85
C THR A 39 -30.02 36.23 37.77
N ASN A 40 -31.05 35.61 38.38
CA ASN A 40 -31.18 34.14 38.37
C ASN A 40 -31.54 33.62 36.97
N PHE A 41 -32.34 34.38 36.19
CA PHE A 41 -32.69 34.00 34.83
C PHE A 41 -31.46 33.96 33.90
N PHE A 42 -30.65 35.02 33.90
CA PHE A 42 -29.44 35.08 33.05
C PHE A 42 -28.38 34.11 33.53
N THR A 43 -28.27 33.87 34.87
CA THR A 43 -27.34 32.84 35.38
C THR A 43 -27.75 31.44 34.94
N SER A 44 -29.07 31.12 35.03
CA SER A 44 -29.59 29.83 34.56
C SER A 44 -29.37 29.64 33.05
N GLN A 45 -29.63 30.69 32.25
CA GLN A 45 -29.46 30.64 30.81
C GLN A 45 -27.96 30.49 30.44
N ALA A 46 -27.06 31.15 31.16
CA ALA A 46 -25.61 30.99 30.96
C ALA A 46 -25.14 29.57 31.32
N LEU A 47 -25.68 28.97 32.38
CA LEU A 47 -25.39 27.57 32.77
C LEU A 47 -25.97 26.59 31.77
N ASP A 48 -27.20 26.79 31.27
CA ASP A 48 -27.77 25.92 30.23
C ASP A 48 -26.96 25.99 28.92
N SER A 49 -26.55 27.20 28.50
CA SER A 49 -25.69 27.39 27.33
C SER A 49 -24.35 26.68 27.50
N ARG A 50 -23.72 26.83 28.67
CA ARG A 50 -22.43 26.16 28.98
C ARG A 50 -22.60 24.64 29.02
N SER A 51 -23.68 24.11 29.61
CA SER A 51 -23.99 22.67 29.60
C SER A 51 -24.15 22.13 28.19
N SER A 52 -24.89 22.85 27.33
CA SER A 52 -25.05 22.47 25.91
C SER A 52 -23.69 22.49 25.17
N SER A 53 -22.86 23.52 25.40
CA SER A 53 -21.51 23.59 24.80
C SER A 53 -20.62 22.43 25.25
N LEU A 54 -20.68 22.05 26.55
CA LEU A 54 -19.92 20.92 27.08
C LEU A 54 -20.39 19.59 26.49
N ASN A 55 -21.68 19.38 26.31
CA ASN A 55 -22.20 18.17 25.67
C ASN A 55 -21.72 18.06 24.21
N THR A 56 -21.82 19.14 23.44
CA THR A 56 -21.29 19.20 22.07
C THR A 56 -19.78 18.91 22.03
N LEU A 57 -19.04 19.40 23.00
CA LEU A 57 -17.60 19.15 23.13
C LEU A 57 -17.31 17.68 23.41
N LEU A 58 -18.03 17.05 24.34
CA LEU A 58 -17.91 15.62 24.67
C LEU A 58 -18.24 14.74 23.46
N ASP A 59 -19.26 15.09 22.69
CA ASP A 59 -19.59 14.41 21.44
C ASP A 59 -18.47 14.54 20.40
N GLY A 60 -17.88 15.73 20.26
CA GLY A 60 -16.74 15.98 19.42
C GLY A 60 -15.49 15.15 19.82
N ILE A 61 -15.23 15.06 21.12
CA ILE A 61 -14.14 14.23 21.66
C ILE A 61 -14.41 12.75 21.42
N SER A 62 -15.66 12.30 21.64
CA SER A 62 -16.06 10.91 21.40
C SER A 62 -15.90 10.51 19.93
N ASN A 63 -16.34 11.37 19.01
CA ASN A 63 -16.12 11.17 17.57
C ASN A 63 -14.63 11.11 17.22
N GLY A 64 -13.81 11.96 17.85
CA GLY A 64 -12.36 11.94 17.70
C GLY A 64 -11.74 10.61 18.15
N VAL A 65 -12.16 10.07 19.29
CA VAL A 65 -11.73 8.76 19.79
C VAL A 65 -12.07 7.66 18.78
N GLN A 66 -13.31 7.63 18.27
CA GLN A 66 -13.75 6.63 17.29
C GLN A 66 -12.96 6.73 15.98
N THR A 67 -12.69 7.94 15.52
CA THR A 67 -11.89 8.16 14.30
C THR A 67 -10.46 7.65 14.44
N ILE A 68 -9.80 7.93 15.58
CA ILE A 68 -8.44 7.43 15.86
C ILE A 68 -8.45 5.91 15.99
N GLN A 69 -9.46 5.32 16.63
CA GLN A 69 -9.60 3.86 16.74
C GLN A 69 -9.78 3.21 15.36
N ALA A 70 -10.62 3.77 14.49
CA ALA A 70 -10.81 3.29 13.12
C ALA A 70 -9.49 3.34 12.32
N ALA A 71 -8.74 4.44 12.44
CA ALA A 71 -7.43 4.59 11.82
C ALA A 71 -6.42 3.54 12.32
N ASN A 72 -6.34 3.31 13.63
CA ASN A 72 -5.46 2.29 14.22
C ASN A 72 -5.82 0.87 13.75
N GLN A 73 -7.12 0.57 13.65
CA GLN A 73 -7.58 -0.71 13.14
C GLN A 73 -7.25 -0.89 11.66
N GLY A 74 -7.40 0.18 10.86
CA GLY A 74 -6.96 0.23 9.47
C GLY A 74 -5.47 -0.04 9.33
N ILE A 75 -4.63 0.65 10.10
CA ILE A 75 -3.16 0.42 10.11
C ILE A 75 -2.82 -1.02 10.47
N THR A 76 -3.44 -1.58 11.50
CA THR A 76 -3.18 -2.98 11.91
C THR A 76 -3.55 -3.96 10.80
N SER A 77 -4.62 -3.70 10.08
CA SER A 77 -5.04 -4.55 8.96
C SER A 77 -4.11 -4.39 7.75
N ILE A 78 -3.64 -3.17 7.48
CA ILE A 78 -2.64 -2.91 6.43
C ILE A 78 -1.31 -3.58 6.78
N GLN A 79 -0.88 -3.58 8.04
CA GLN A 79 0.33 -4.30 8.49
C GLN A 79 0.26 -5.79 8.14
N LYS A 80 -0.88 -6.44 8.36
CA LYS A 80 -1.09 -7.84 7.97
C LYS A 80 -0.95 -8.07 6.46
N LEU A 81 -1.47 -7.15 5.64
CA LEU A 81 -1.30 -7.23 4.18
C LEU A 81 0.15 -7.01 3.75
N VAL A 82 0.88 -6.10 4.41
CA VAL A 82 2.33 -5.90 4.18
C VAL A 82 3.11 -7.15 4.56
N ASP A 83 2.77 -7.84 5.65
CA ASP A 83 3.41 -9.10 6.05
C ASP A 83 3.09 -10.24 5.07
N GLN A 84 1.87 -10.29 4.53
CA GLN A 84 1.52 -11.22 3.44
C GLN A 84 2.32 -10.90 2.17
N ALA A 85 2.49 -9.62 1.82
CA ALA A 85 3.31 -9.21 0.69
C ALA A 85 4.79 -9.62 0.86
N LYS A 86 5.34 -9.50 2.09
CA LYS A 86 6.68 -10.03 2.42
C LYS A 86 6.77 -11.54 2.24
N SER A 87 5.75 -12.27 2.66
CA SER A 87 5.68 -13.73 2.47
C SER A 87 5.71 -14.12 0.99
N ILE A 88 4.93 -13.42 0.15
CA ILE A 88 4.92 -13.62 -1.30
C ILE A 88 6.30 -13.32 -1.91
N ALA A 89 6.94 -12.22 -1.52
CA ALA A 89 8.27 -11.89 -2.00
C ALA A 89 9.33 -12.93 -1.59
N ASN A 90 9.28 -13.43 -0.35
CA ASN A 90 10.14 -14.53 0.09
C ASN A 90 9.88 -15.82 -0.68
N GLN A 91 8.62 -16.13 -0.99
CA GLN A 91 8.27 -17.27 -1.83
C GLN A 91 8.82 -17.12 -3.25
N ALA A 92 8.82 -15.89 -3.80
CA ALA A 92 9.46 -15.62 -5.09
C ALA A 92 10.97 -15.87 -5.05
N LEU A 93 11.66 -15.50 -3.96
CA LEU A 93 13.09 -15.82 -3.78
C LEU A 93 13.35 -17.32 -3.71
N SER A 94 12.49 -18.07 -3.06
CA SER A 94 12.64 -19.55 -2.94
C SER A 94 12.26 -20.29 -4.23
N THR A 95 11.55 -19.65 -5.14
CA THR A 95 11.20 -20.22 -6.45
C THR A 95 12.39 -20.13 -7.38
N GLN A 96 13.06 -21.25 -7.63
CA GLN A 96 14.21 -21.30 -8.52
C GLN A 96 13.79 -21.15 -9.98
N LEU A 97 14.44 -20.25 -10.71
CA LEU A 97 14.32 -20.16 -12.17
C LEU A 97 15.33 -21.10 -12.81
N SER A 98 14.96 -21.78 -13.87
CA SER A 98 15.91 -22.51 -14.67
C SER A 98 15.47 -22.62 -16.13
N THR A 99 16.46 -22.56 -17.02
CA THR A 99 16.32 -22.92 -18.44
C THR A 99 17.42 -23.91 -18.77
N THR A 100 17.04 -25.11 -19.12
CA THR A 100 17.99 -26.21 -19.39
C THR A 100 17.62 -26.94 -20.67
N GLY A 101 18.63 -27.37 -21.40
CA GLY A 101 18.43 -28.22 -22.58
C GLY A 101 19.69 -28.32 -23.43
N THR A 102 19.63 -29.24 -24.38
CA THR A 102 20.71 -29.48 -25.36
C THR A 102 20.17 -29.25 -26.76
N ALA A 103 20.85 -28.49 -27.56
CA ALA A 103 20.47 -28.24 -28.95
C ALA A 103 20.32 -29.55 -29.72
N ALA A 104 19.24 -29.69 -30.49
CA ALA A 104 19.01 -30.88 -31.30
C ALA A 104 20.02 -31.00 -32.45
N ASN A 105 20.50 -29.86 -32.98
CA ASN A 105 21.39 -29.79 -34.12
C ASN A 105 22.75 -29.15 -33.72
N THR A 106 23.73 -29.28 -34.58
CA THR A 106 25.00 -28.54 -34.46
C THR A 106 24.77 -27.05 -34.71
N ALA A 107 25.40 -26.18 -33.91
CA ALA A 107 25.32 -24.76 -34.12
C ALA A 107 26.03 -24.30 -35.40
N SER A 108 25.61 -23.16 -35.91
CA SER A 108 26.24 -22.55 -37.11
C SER A 108 27.68 -22.15 -36.82
N THR A 109 28.57 -22.49 -37.76
CA THR A 109 29.94 -22.03 -37.75
C THR A 109 30.14 -20.76 -38.56
N THR A 110 29.06 -20.19 -39.09
CA THR A 110 29.06 -18.89 -39.80
C THR A 110 28.88 -17.78 -38.77
N SER A 111 29.58 -16.67 -38.94
CA SER A 111 29.40 -15.50 -38.07
C SER A 111 28.00 -14.94 -38.20
N THR A 112 27.17 -15.16 -37.19
CA THR A 112 25.77 -14.73 -37.12
C THR A 112 25.50 -14.11 -35.77
N THR A 113 24.75 -13.00 -35.72
CA THR A 113 24.36 -12.39 -34.47
C THR A 113 23.18 -13.16 -33.86
N VAL A 114 23.35 -13.61 -32.62
CA VAL A 114 22.34 -14.28 -31.81
C VAL A 114 21.79 -13.31 -30.79
N LEU A 115 20.49 -13.19 -30.74
CA LEU A 115 19.76 -12.31 -29.82
C LEU A 115 18.91 -13.15 -28.88
N PHE A 116 19.08 -12.96 -27.59
CA PHE A 116 18.30 -13.64 -26.56
C PHE A 116 18.11 -12.74 -25.35
N THR A 117 17.23 -13.10 -24.44
CA THR A 117 17.02 -12.41 -23.17
C THR A 117 17.34 -13.33 -22.00
N ILE A 118 17.86 -12.75 -20.92
CA ILE A 118 18.04 -13.44 -19.64
C ILE A 118 17.27 -12.65 -18.58
N ASN A 119 16.30 -13.28 -17.95
CA ASN A 119 15.39 -12.63 -17.02
C ASN A 119 14.85 -11.30 -17.58
N GLY A 120 14.56 -11.29 -18.89
CA GLY A 120 14.08 -10.13 -19.61
C GLY A 120 15.14 -9.12 -20.07
N THR A 121 16.40 -9.26 -19.69
CA THR A 121 17.48 -8.39 -20.16
C THR A 121 18.01 -8.88 -21.52
N SER A 122 18.05 -8.00 -22.52
CA SER A 122 18.53 -8.34 -23.86
C SER A 122 20.04 -8.57 -23.87
N VAL A 123 20.44 -9.67 -24.50
CA VAL A 123 21.81 -10.08 -24.69
C VAL A 123 22.06 -10.33 -26.17
N SER A 124 23.22 -9.87 -26.68
CA SER A 124 23.65 -10.07 -28.04
C SER A 124 25.02 -10.72 -28.06
N ALA A 125 25.19 -11.79 -28.82
CA ALA A 125 26.44 -12.45 -29.06
C ALA A 125 26.59 -12.82 -30.53
N THR A 126 27.83 -13.03 -31.00
CA THR A 126 28.07 -13.44 -32.38
C THR A 126 28.68 -14.85 -32.40
N THR A 127 28.11 -15.74 -33.21
CA THR A 127 28.68 -17.07 -33.44
C THR A 127 30.00 -16.97 -34.15
N SER A 128 30.86 -17.95 -33.93
CA SER A 128 32.23 -17.97 -34.46
C SER A 128 32.45 -19.22 -35.33
N SER A 129 33.61 -19.28 -36.00
CA SER A 129 34.02 -20.42 -36.82
C SER A 129 34.21 -21.72 -36.04
N SER A 130 34.25 -21.68 -34.71
CA SER A 130 34.30 -22.87 -33.86
C SER A 130 33.22 -22.81 -32.76
N LEU A 131 32.69 -23.96 -32.39
CA LEU A 131 31.70 -24.04 -31.32
C LEU A 131 32.23 -23.57 -29.97
N SER A 132 33.48 -23.88 -29.65
CA SER A 132 34.13 -23.45 -28.41
C SER A 132 34.25 -21.92 -28.34
N ALA A 133 34.60 -21.26 -29.45
CA ALA A 133 34.65 -19.79 -29.50
C ALA A 133 33.26 -19.18 -29.45
N THR A 134 32.25 -19.82 -30.05
CA THR A 134 30.83 -19.41 -29.93
C THR A 134 30.36 -19.48 -28.46
N VAL A 135 30.63 -20.59 -27.77
CA VAL A 135 30.27 -20.75 -26.34
C VAL A 135 31.00 -19.70 -25.48
N ALA A 136 32.26 -19.43 -25.74
CA ALA A 136 33.00 -18.38 -25.02
C ALA A 136 32.40 -16.99 -25.26
N ALA A 137 32.05 -16.65 -26.51
CA ALA A 137 31.41 -15.38 -26.85
C ALA A 137 30.04 -15.22 -26.17
N LEU A 138 29.22 -16.28 -26.15
CA LEU A 138 27.93 -16.31 -25.47
C LEU A 138 28.09 -16.05 -23.96
N ASN A 139 28.97 -16.76 -23.28
CA ASN A 139 29.23 -16.60 -21.87
C ASN A 139 29.80 -15.22 -21.51
N THR A 140 30.64 -14.65 -22.38
CA THR A 140 31.15 -13.28 -22.21
C THR A 140 30.03 -12.26 -22.33
N ALA A 141 29.14 -12.42 -23.31
CA ALA A 141 27.95 -11.54 -23.46
C ALA A 141 27.02 -11.62 -22.25
N VAL A 142 26.80 -12.82 -21.72
CA VAL A 142 26.02 -13.04 -20.48
C VAL A 142 26.65 -12.34 -19.28
N SER A 143 27.97 -12.48 -19.09
CA SER A 143 28.71 -11.82 -18.01
C SER A 143 28.64 -10.31 -18.11
N SER A 144 28.76 -9.76 -19.31
CA SER A 144 28.66 -8.31 -19.57
C SER A 144 27.21 -7.81 -19.27
N ALA A 145 26.17 -8.55 -19.65
CA ALA A 145 24.81 -8.21 -19.35
C ALA A 145 24.52 -8.28 -17.85
N SER A 146 25.08 -9.25 -17.13
CA SER A 146 24.93 -9.39 -15.68
C SER A 146 25.46 -8.18 -14.91
N THR A 147 26.60 -7.63 -15.32
CA THR A 147 27.19 -6.44 -14.70
C THR A 147 26.37 -5.18 -14.97
N THR A 148 25.76 -5.09 -16.15
CA THR A 148 24.97 -3.91 -16.56
C THR A 148 23.57 -3.89 -15.93
N SER A 149 23.00 -5.06 -15.65
CA SER A 149 21.59 -5.20 -15.21
C SER A 149 21.42 -5.32 -13.71
N ASN A 150 22.42 -5.01 -12.90
CA ASN A 150 22.37 -5.08 -11.43
C ASN A 150 21.87 -6.44 -10.87
N GLY A 151 21.94 -7.49 -11.67
CA GLY A 151 21.50 -8.84 -11.33
C GLY A 151 22.50 -9.87 -11.77
N SER A 152 23.03 -10.66 -10.82
CA SER A 152 23.79 -11.86 -11.14
C SER A 152 22.84 -12.91 -11.72
N PHE A 153 23.02 -13.30 -12.96
CA PHE A 153 22.26 -14.38 -13.61
C PHE A 153 22.73 -15.79 -13.19
N GLY A 154 23.42 -15.90 -12.08
CA GLY A 154 24.15 -17.08 -11.64
C GLY A 154 25.64 -16.99 -11.94
N ALA A 155 26.45 -17.39 -10.99
CA ALA A 155 27.91 -17.42 -11.17
C ALA A 155 28.26 -18.60 -12.05
N GLY A 156 28.72 -18.33 -13.28
CA GLY A 156 29.28 -19.35 -14.14
C GLY A 156 28.83 -19.28 -15.60
N ALA A 157 29.47 -20.10 -16.40
CA ALA A 157 29.13 -20.30 -17.81
C ALA A 157 27.79 -21.02 -17.92
N ILE A 158 26.77 -20.38 -18.50
CA ILE A 158 25.48 -21.00 -18.73
C ILE A 158 25.40 -21.80 -20.03
N PHE A 159 26.33 -21.52 -20.97
CA PHE A 159 26.50 -22.26 -22.19
C PHE A 159 27.71 -23.16 -22.10
N SER A 160 27.58 -24.37 -22.57
CA SER A 160 28.65 -25.37 -22.66
C SER A 160 28.50 -26.21 -23.93
N LEU A 161 29.47 -27.06 -24.19
CA LEU A 161 29.34 -28.09 -25.21
C LEU A 161 28.89 -29.43 -24.56
N ASP A 162 28.15 -30.20 -25.32
CA ASP A 162 27.84 -31.58 -24.95
C ASP A 162 29.10 -32.47 -24.85
N SER A 163 28.95 -33.70 -24.38
CA SER A 163 30.07 -34.63 -24.22
C SER A 163 30.80 -34.97 -25.54
N THR A 164 30.12 -34.76 -26.66
CA THR A 164 30.69 -35.00 -27.99
C THR A 164 31.38 -33.78 -28.58
N GLY A 165 31.20 -32.60 -27.97
CA GLY A 165 31.73 -31.32 -28.45
C GLY A 165 31.04 -30.77 -29.69
N THR A 166 29.90 -31.31 -30.07
CA THR A 166 29.18 -30.99 -31.32
C THR A 166 27.91 -30.15 -31.13
N LYS A 167 27.38 -30.09 -29.95
CA LYS A 167 26.11 -29.39 -29.66
C LYS A 167 26.25 -28.43 -28.48
N ILE A 168 25.50 -27.37 -28.52
CA ILE A 168 25.44 -26.41 -27.42
C ILE A 168 24.44 -26.90 -26.37
N VAL A 169 24.88 -26.89 -25.12
CA VAL A 169 24.06 -27.15 -23.91
C VAL A 169 23.86 -25.84 -23.22
N LEU A 170 22.57 -25.54 -22.88
CA LEU A 170 22.17 -24.44 -22.03
C LEU A 170 21.79 -24.98 -20.64
N ASN A 171 22.40 -24.43 -19.60
CA ASN A 171 22.09 -24.75 -18.22
C ASN A 171 22.14 -23.44 -17.40
N ALA A 172 21.06 -22.73 -17.36
CA ALA A 172 20.94 -21.44 -16.69
C ALA A 172 19.99 -21.55 -15.49
N GLN A 173 20.36 -20.91 -14.37
CA GLN A 173 19.47 -20.67 -13.24
C GLN A 173 18.72 -19.32 -13.45
N ALA A 174 18.19 -19.16 -14.65
CA ALA A 174 17.52 -17.96 -15.11
C ALA A 174 16.53 -18.31 -16.22
N ASP A 175 15.62 -17.41 -16.52
CA ASP A 175 14.76 -17.47 -17.69
C ASP A 175 15.56 -17.01 -18.92
N VAL A 176 15.79 -17.91 -19.87
CA VAL A 176 16.49 -17.62 -21.12
C VAL A 176 15.55 -17.85 -22.29
N GLU A 177 15.29 -16.80 -23.04
CA GLU A 177 14.41 -16.82 -24.20
C GLU A 177 15.11 -16.21 -25.41
N PHE A 178 14.89 -16.76 -26.60
CA PHE A 178 15.43 -16.22 -27.83
C PHE A 178 14.52 -15.13 -28.40
N GLN A 179 15.10 -14.09 -29.02
CA GLN A 179 14.30 -13.01 -29.59
C GLN A 179 13.67 -13.42 -30.95
N ASN A 180 14.21 -14.45 -31.62
CA ASN A 180 13.67 -14.95 -32.87
C ASN A 180 14.13 -16.39 -33.18
N ALA A 181 13.44 -17.03 -34.11
CA ALA A 181 13.73 -18.38 -34.56
C ALA A 181 15.13 -18.51 -35.24
N ALA A 182 15.62 -17.44 -35.86
CA ALA A 182 16.95 -17.43 -36.47
C ALA A 182 18.07 -17.54 -35.43
N SER A 183 17.91 -16.90 -34.28
CA SER A 183 18.84 -17.02 -33.15
C SER A 183 18.84 -18.41 -32.53
N GLN A 184 17.70 -19.09 -32.45
CA GLN A 184 17.61 -20.52 -32.05
C GLN A 184 18.37 -21.40 -33.02
N ALA A 185 18.08 -21.27 -34.33
CA ALA A 185 18.71 -22.07 -35.38
C ALA A 185 20.24 -21.86 -35.44
N ALA A 186 20.71 -20.63 -35.25
CA ALA A 186 22.14 -20.31 -35.23
C ALA A 186 22.90 -21.07 -34.14
N LEU A 187 22.28 -21.35 -33.01
CA LEU A 187 22.84 -22.14 -31.91
C LEU A 187 22.51 -23.64 -31.99
N GLY A 188 21.80 -24.05 -33.04
CA GLY A 188 21.43 -25.47 -33.26
C GLY A 188 20.20 -25.92 -32.50
N PHE A 189 19.50 -25.03 -31.79
CA PHE A 189 18.24 -25.34 -31.17
C PHE A 189 17.12 -25.42 -32.23
N THR A 190 16.13 -26.28 -31.98
CA THR A 190 14.98 -26.42 -32.87
C THR A 190 14.25 -25.10 -32.97
N SER A 191 14.11 -24.58 -34.18
CA SER A 191 13.40 -23.34 -34.44
C SER A 191 11.92 -23.49 -34.08
N SER A 192 11.41 -22.64 -33.23
CA SER A 192 10.01 -22.52 -32.92
C SER A 192 9.52 -21.10 -33.17
N SER A 193 8.34 -20.99 -33.79
CA SER A 193 7.64 -19.69 -33.90
C SER A 193 6.60 -19.50 -32.79
N THR A 194 6.46 -20.47 -31.87
CA THR A 194 5.59 -20.33 -30.71
C THR A 194 6.12 -19.24 -29.81
N THR A 195 5.31 -18.25 -29.58
CA THR A 195 5.57 -17.20 -28.58
C THR A 195 5.85 -17.92 -27.24
N ALA A 196 6.97 -17.64 -26.64
CA ALA A 196 7.26 -18.10 -25.29
C ALA A 196 6.07 -17.70 -24.40
N SER A 197 5.75 -18.54 -23.43
CA SER A 197 4.85 -18.13 -22.34
C SER A 197 5.60 -17.11 -21.50
N THR A 198 5.86 -15.98 -22.11
CA THR A 198 6.49 -14.85 -21.49
C THR A 198 5.59 -14.37 -20.40
N TYR A 199 6.16 -14.17 -19.28
CA TYR A 199 5.66 -13.37 -18.22
C TYR A 199 5.32 -11.96 -18.75
N THR A 200 4.11 -11.81 -19.28
CA THR A 200 3.58 -10.54 -19.77
C THR A 200 2.80 -9.86 -18.66
N ALA A 201 3.47 -9.29 -17.68
CA ALA A 201 2.88 -8.23 -16.90
C ALA A 201 3.47 -6.93 -17.41
N GLY A 202 2.78 -6.30 -18.35
CA GLY A 202 3.07 -4.94 -18.81
C GLY A 202 4.17 -4.81 -19.85
N GLY A 203 3.86 -5.07 -21.10
CA GLY A 203 4.44 -4.30 -22.20
C GLY A 203 5.83 -4.67 -22.67
N VAL A 204 6.19 -5.93 -22.75
CA VAL A 204 7.31 -6.34 -23.60
C VAL A 204 6.82 -6.57 -25.01
N THR A 205 7.19 -5.68 -25.91
CA THR A 205 6.94 -5.76 -27.35
C THR A 205 7.92 -6.68 -28.08
N ALA A 206 8.75 -7.44 -27.38
CA ALA A 206 9.63 -8.42 -28.00
C ALA A 206 8.92 -9.78 -27.98
N SER A 207 8.52 -10.27 -29.13
CA SER A 207 8.09 -11.66 -29.34
C SER A 207 9.29 -12.55 -29.12
N THR A 208 9.53 -12.99 -27.89
CA THR A 208 10.53 -14.01 -27.62
C THR A 208 9.96 -15.37 -27.95
N VAL A 209 10.80 -16.28 -28.36
CA VAL A 209 10.45 -17.64 -28.74
C VAL A 209 11.26 -18.64 -27.90
N VAL A 210 10.64 -19.73 -27.54
CA VAL A 210 11.28 -20.82 -26.82
C VAL A 210 11.41 -22.04 -27.74
N SER A 211 12.62 -22.60 -27.78
CA SER A 211 12.83 -23.86 -28.48
C SER A 211 12.19 -25.03 -27.74
N SER A 212 11.68 -26.02 -28.48
CA SER A 212 11.20 -27.28 -27.91
C SER A 212 12.32 -28.10 -27.23
N ASP A 213 13.58 -27.78 -27.51
CA ASP A 213 14.76 -28.43 -26.92
C ASP A 213 15.05 -27.89 -25.49
N LEU A 214 14.35 -26.85 -25.07
CA LEU A 214 14.56 -26.18 -23.78
C LEU A 214 13.38 -26.43 -22.83
N SER A 215 13.71 -26.67 -21.57
CA SER A 215 12.77 -26.73 -20.46
C SER A 215 12.95 -25.50 -19.58
N ILE A 216 11.89 -24.74 -19.43
CA ILE A 216 11.85 -23.53 -18.58
C ILE A 216 10.99 -23.81 -17.36
N SER A 217 11.49 -23.47 -16.15
CA SER A 217 10.73 -23.62 -14.91
C SER A 217 10.84 -22.38 -14.02
N GLY A 218 9.85 -22.22 -13.15
CA GLY A 218 9.78 -21.14 -12.14
C GLY A 218 9.23 -19.82 -12.63
N VAL A 219 9.29 -19.51 -13.92
CA VAL A 219 8.90 -18.21 -14.49
C VAL A 219 7.42 -17.91 -14.26
N THR A 220 6.55 -18.83 -14.63
CA THR A 220 5.08 -18.68 -14.46
C THR A 220 4.70 -18.56 -12.99
N GLN A 221 5.41 -19.28 -12.10
CA GLN A 221 5.16 -19.22 -10.68
C GLN A 221 5.56 -17.86 -10.10
N ARG A 222 6.74 -17.33 -10.46
CA ARG A 222 7.15 -15.97 -10.05
C ARG A 222 6.21 -14.90 -10.61
N ALA A 223 5.69 -15.11 -11.83
CA ALA A 223 4.67 -14.26 -12.43
C ALA A 223 3.40 -14.21 -11.61
N SER A 224 2.90 -15.36 -11.21
CA SER A 224 1.71 -15.47 -10.37
C SER A 224 1.91 -14.79 -9.01
N LEU A 225 3.09 -14.94 -8.42
CA LEU A 225 3.43 -14.28 -7.16
C LEU A 225 3.48 -12.75 -7.30
N ALA A 226 4.02 -12.24 -8.40
CA ALA A 226 4.01 -10.80 -8.68
C ALA A 226 2.58 -10.26 -8.86
N GLN A 227 1.70 -11.00 -9.52
CA GLN A 227 0.28 -10.62 -9.62
C GLN A 227 -0.40 -10.61 -8.25
N GLN A 228 -0.16 -11.63 -7.41
CA GLN A 228 -0.69 -11.68 -6.05
C GLN A 228 -0.18 -10.49 -5.22
N TYR A 229 1.11 -10.15 -5.33
CA TYR A 229 1.68 -8.96 -4.70
C TYR A 229 0.96 -7.69 -5.14
N ASN A 230 0.76 -7.49 -6.45
CA ASN A 230 0.05 -6.33 -6.99
C ASN A 230 -1.40 -6.24 -6.49
N ASN A 231 -2.09 -7.38 -6.37
CA ASN A 231 -3.43 -7.45 -5.81
C ASN A 231 -3.45 -7.02 -4.34
N LEU A 232 -2.42 -7.38 -3.56
CA LEU A 232 -2.30 -6.91 -2.17
C LEU A 232 -2.07 -5.40 -2.09
N LEU A 233 -1.30 -4.80 -3.00
CA LEU A 233 -1.13 -3.35 -3.04
C LEU A 233 -2.45 -2.61 -3.29
N ASN A 234 -3.28 -3.16 -4.17
CA ASN A 234 -4.63 -2.62 -4.40
C ASN A 234 -5.50 -2.73 -3.15
N GLN A 235 -5.46 -3.87 -2.45
CA GLN A 235 -6.18 -4.05 -1.19
C GLN A 235 -5.69 -3.12 -0.08
N ILE A 236 -4.38 -2.88 0.02
CA ILE A 236 -3.80 -1.89 0.96
C ILE A 236 -4.38 -0.50 0.68
N THR A 237 -4.41 -0.09 -0.58
CA THR A 237 -4.94 1.23 -0.97
C THR A 237 -6.44 1.36 -0.69
N GLN A 238 -7.23 0.31 -0.99
CA GLN A 238 -8.66 0.28 -0.70
C GLN A 238 -8.91 0.34 0.81
N LEU A 239 -8.20 -0.48 1.58
CA LEU A 239 -8.37 -0.53 3.03
C LEU A 239 -7.97 0.80 3.71
N ALA A 240 -6.93 1.47 3.19
CA ALA A 240 -6.59 2.82 3.64
C ALA A 240 -7.73 3.82 3.37
N GLY A 241 -8.38 3.70 2.20
CA GLY A 241 -9.54 4.51 1.85
C GLY A 241 -10.79 4.23 2.70
N ASP A 242 -11.00 2.97 3.06
CA ASP A 242 -12.18 2.52 3.81
C ASP A 242 -12.09 2.81 5.32
N ALA A 243 -10.90 3.05 5.86
CA ALA A 243 -10.66 3.27 7.28
C ALA A 243 -11.10 4.68 7.74
N SER A 244 -12.34 5.03 7.47
CA SER A 244 -12.95 6.31 7.80
C SER A 244 -14.02 6.17 8.89
N TYR A 245 -14.17 7.21 9.69
CA TYR A 245 -15.26 7.35 10.63
C TYR A 245 -15.90 8.72 10.48
N ASN A 246 -17.23 8.77 10.31
CA ASN A 246 -18.01 10.00 10.14
C ASN A 246 -17.43 10.95 9.06
N GLY A 247 -16.95 10.38 7.93
CA GLY A 247 -16.38 11.15 6.81
C GLY A 247 -14.94 11.63 7.02
N VAL A 248 -14.31 11.34 8.15
CA VAL A 248 -12.91 11.65 8.43
C VAL A 248 -12.06 10.39 8.30
N ASN A 249 -11.02 10.47 7.49
CA ASN A 249 -10.06 9.39 7.30
C ASN A 249 -8.64 9.90 7.57
N LEU A 250 -8.00 9.36 8.61
CA LEU A 250 -6.66 9.78 9.05
C LEU A 250 -5.52 9.02 8.36
N ILE A 251 -5.84 8.03 7.50
CA ILE A 251 -4.81 7.17 6.88
C ILE A 251 -4.89 7.08 5.35
N ALA A 252 -5.84 7.77 4.72
CA ALA A 252 -6.00 7.76 3.26
C ALA A 252 -5.10 8.76 2.53
N GLY A 253 -4.33 9.59 3.24
CA GLY A 253 -3.49 10.61 2.64
C GLY A 253 -3.19 11.75 3.62
N LYS A 254 -2.24 12.59 3.26
CA LYS A 254 -1.90 13.78 4.03
C LYS A 254 -2.93 14.90 3.80
N GLY A 255 -3.15 15.74 4.83
CA GLY A 255 -4.02 16.90 4.74
C GLY A 255 -5.45 16.68 5.25
N ASN A 256 -5.76 15.50 5.75
CA ASN A 256 -7.03 15.17 6.42
C ASN A 256 -6.90 15.23 7.94
N ASP A 257 -6.13 16.19 8.44
CA ASP A 257 -5.85 16.33 9.86
C ASP A 257 -7.14 16.59 10.65
N MET A 258 -7.26 15.99 11.80
CA MET A 258 -8.40 16.15 12.69
C MET A 258 -8.02 17.00 13.90
N ASN A 259 -8.75 18.07 14.12
CA ASN A 259 -8.58 18.93 15.30
C ASN A 259 -9.66 18.63 16.34
N ILE A 260 -9.25 18.12 17.50
CA ILE A 260 -10.12 17.81 18.64
C ILE A 260 -10.01 18.94 19.66
N LYS A 261 -11.12 19.64 19.92
CA LYS A 261 -11.20 20.69 20.92
C LYS A 261 -11.55 20.12 22.28
N PHE A 262 -10.94 20.67 23.36
CA PHE A 262 -11.15 20.25 24.75
C PHE A 262 -11.79 21.35 25.60
N ASN A 263 -12.00 22.53 25.06
CA ASN A 263 -12.68 23.62 25.73
C ASN A 263 -13.55 24.39 24.75
N ASP A 264 -14.51 25.14 25.29
CA ASP A 264 -15.48 25.92 24.54
C ASP A 264 -14.84 27.02 23.67
N THR A 265 -13.75 27.62 24.14
CA THR A 265 -13.02 28.68 23.42
C THR A 265 -12.13 28.12 22.31
N GLY A 266 -11.93 26.81 22.24
CA GLY A 266 -11.04 26.16 21.24
C GLY A 266 -9.53 26.43 21.48
N SER A 267 -9.16 27.11 22.58
CA SER A 267 -7.76 27.38 22.91
C SER A 267 -7.01 26.12 23.36
N SER A 268 -7.72 25.12 23.90
CA SER A 268 -7.19 23.79 24.24
C SER A 268 -7.67 22.81 23.16
N ASN A 269 -6.76 22.35 22.34
CA ASN A 269 -7.06 21.40 21.27
C ASN A 269 -5.87 20.45 21.04
N LEU A 270 -6.14 19.34 20.34
CA LEU A 270 -5.14 18.42 19.83
C LEU A 270 -5.34 18.28 18.31
N ASN A 271 -4.31 18.58 17.56
CA ASN A 271 -4.29 18.29 16.14
C ASN A 271 -3.71 16.87 15.91
N VAL A 272 -4.54 15.99 15.38
CA VAL A 272 -4.14 14.63 14.97
C VAL A 272 -3.81 14.66 13.50
N ALA A 273 -2.53 14.61 13.19
CA ALA A 273 -2.06 14.62 11.81
C ALA A 273 -2.45 13.35 11.07
N SER A 274 -2.90 13.49 9.84
CA SER A 274 -3.19 12.37 8.94
C SER A 274 -1.91 11.79 8.32
N VAL A 275 -1.94 10.51 8.02
CA VAL A 275 -0.84 9.73 7.44
C VAL A 275 -1.29 9.13 6.12
N ASP A 276 -0.39 9.02 5.16
CA ASP A 276 -0.67 8.29 3.93
C ASP A 276 -0.23 6.83 4.08
N ALA A 277 -1.18 5.95 4.39
CA ALA A 277 -1.00 4.52 4.49
C ALA A 277 -1.44 3.75 3.22
N THR A 278 -1.69 4.45 2.12
CA THR A 278 -1.89 3.83 0.80
C THR A 278 -0.60 3.15 0.34
N ALA A 279 -0.69 2.25 -0.63
CA ALA A 279 0.49 1.62 -1.21
C ALA A 279 1.51 2.67 -1.70
N SER A 280 1.05 3.72 -2.38
CA SER A 280 1.88 4.83 -2.85
C SER A 280 2.52 5.61 -1.70
N GLY A 281 1.74 5.95 -0.66
CA GLY A 281 2.24 6.68 0.52
C GLY A 281 3.28 5.89 1.32
N LEU A 282 3.18 4.56 1.31
CA LEU A 282 4.15 3.66 1.90
C LEU A 282 5.37 3.39 0.99
N GLY A 283 5.42 3.99 -0.20
CA GLY A 283 6.50 3.79 -1.17
C GLY A 283 6.48 2.42 -1.86
N LEU A 284 5.33 1.71 -1.82
CA LEU A 284 5.14 0.42 -2.47
C LEU A 284 4.70 0.64 -3.92
N SER A 285 5.41 0.04 -4.86
CA SER A 285 5.09 0.12 -6.29
C SER A 285 4.74 -1.26 -6.83
N ALA A 286 3.85 -1.28 -7.82
CA ALA A 286 3.51 -2.51 -8.51
C ALA A 286 4.75 -3.11 -9.20
N ILE A 287 4.81 -4.43 -9.20
CA ILE A 287 5.82 -5.18 -9.94
C ILE A 287 5.40 -5.22 -11.41
N THR A 288 6.21 -4.65 -12.26
CA THR A 288 5.99 -4.64 -13.70
C THR A 288 7.10 -5.42 -14.37
N ASN A 289 6.77 -6.13 -15.44
CA ASN A 289 7.75 -6.82 -16.29
C ASN A 289 8.35 -5.87 -17.32
N SER A 290 8.64 -4.65 -16.96
CA SER A 290 9.32 -3.80 -17.93
C SER A 290 10.80 -4.17 -18.00
N ASN A 291 11.21 -4.67 -19.14
CA ASN A 291 12.62 -4.87 -19.52
C ASN A 291 13.35 -3.54 -19.77
N SER A 292 12.92 -2.47 -19.17
CA SER A 292 13.61 -1.20 -19.30
C SER A 292 14.88 -1.23 -18.46
N SER A 293 15.97 -1.59 -19.09
CA SER A 293 17.33 -1.49 -18.53
C SER A 293 17.72 -0.07 -18.14
N THR A 294 16.92 0.93 -18.46
CA THR A 294 17.23 2.35 -18.25
C THR A 294 16.50 2.97 -17.06
N SER A 295 15.52 2.30 -16.44
CA SER A 295 14.81 2.84 -15.30
C SER A 295 15.02 2.03 -14.02
N GLN A 296 16.16 2.23 -13.42
CA GLN A 296 16.55 1.71 -12.10
C GLN A 296 15.74 2.30 -10.92
N THR A 297 14.73 3.09 -11.20
CA THR A 297 13.91 3.74 -10.17
C THR A 297 12.71 2.90 -9.71
N GLY A 298 12.38 1.82 -10.42
CA GLY A 298 11.32 0.88 -10.05
C GLY A 298 11.80 -0.24 -9.13
N LEU A 299 10.87 -0.97 -8.53
CA LEU A 299 11.15 -2.18 -7.75
C LEU A 299 11.51 -3.39 -8.62
N GLY A 300 11.74 -3.19 -9.93
CA GLY A 300 12.06 -4.23 -10.88
C GLY A 300 10.95 -5.27 -11.05
N ASN A 301 11.32 -6.47 -11.49
CA ASN A 301 10.43 -7.61 -11.64
C ASN A 301 10.86 -8.77 -10.71
N PHE A 302 9.98 -9.74 -10.49
CA PHE A 302 10.32 -10.90 -9.67
C PHE A 302 11.16 -11.95 -10.39
N LEU A 303 11.62 -11.71 -11.62
CA LEU A 303 12.58 -12.55 -12.31
C LEU A 303 13.99 -12.40 -11.73
N LEU A 304 14.35 -11.21 -11.24
CA LEU A 304 15.65 -10.95 -10.61
C LEU A 304 15.55 -11.03 -9.08
N ASN A 305 16.39 -11.82 -8.45
CA ASN A 305 16.48 -11.90 -6.98
C ASN A 305 16.83 -10.53 -6.36
N ALA A 306 17.66 -9.72 -7.05
CA ALA A 306 17.99 -8.37 -6.61
C ALA A 306 16.75 -7.48 -6.48
N ASP A 307 15.82 -7.56 -7.43
CA ASP A 307 14.60 -6.79 -7.43
C ASP A 307 13.65 -7.26 -6.33
N VAL A 308 13.54 -8.57 -6.11
CA VAL A 308 12.76 -9.13 -5.00
C VAL A 308 13.31 -8.68 -3.65
N ASN A 309 14.64 -8.69 -3.48
CA ASN A 309 15.30 -8.19 -2.26
C ASN A 309 15.03 -6.70 -2.04
N LYS A 310 15.03 -5.90 -3.11
CA LYS A 310 14.68 -4.47 -3.05
C LYS A 310 13.21 -4.28 -2.64
N THR A 311 12.31 -5.09 -3.18
CA THR A 311 10.89 -5.12 -2.77
C THR A 311 10.75 -5.45 -1.28
N LEU A 312 11.49 -6.44 -0.77
CA LEU A 312 11.50 -6.81 0.66
C LEU A 312 11.99 -5.66 1.54
N ALA A 313 13.04 -4.95 1.11
CA ALA A 313 13.56 -3.79 1.83
C ALA A 313 12.50 -2.66 1.89
N THR A 314 11.80 -2.41 0.79
CA THR A 314 10.72 -1.41 0.74
C THR A 314 9.54 -1.80 1.63
N LEU A 315 9.13 -3.08 1.61
CA LEU A 315 8.09 -3.61 2.49
C LEU A 315 8.48 -3.50 3.98
N THR A 316 9.76 -3.68 4.30
CA THR A 316 10.26 -3.50 5.67
C THR A 316 10.17 -2.03 6.09
N SER A 317 10.54 -1.11 5.21
CA SER A 317 10.41 0.33 5.45
C SER A 317 8.94 0.75 5.61
N ALA A 318 8.03 0.20 4.80
CA ALA A 318 6.58 0.41 4.92
C ALA A 318 6.05 -0.08 6.29
N GLY A 319 6.47 -1.26 6.73
CA GLY A 319 6.12 -1.79 8.06
C GLY A 319 6.58 -0.89 9.20
N ASN A 320 7.81 -0.35 9.11
CA ASN A 320 8.34 0.60 10.09
C ASN A 320 7.54 1.91 10.11
N SER A 321 7.15 2.43 8.93
CA SER A 321 6.32 3.62 8.81
C SER A 321 4.94 3.41 9.43
N LEU A 322 4.31 2.26 9.19
CA LEU A 322 3.03 1.89 9.80
C LEU A 322 3.12 1.76 11.32
N ASN A 323 4.20 1.15 11.83
CA ASN A 323 4.45 1.06 13.29
C ASN A 323 4.59 2.44 13.93
N SER A 324 5.32 3.35 13.29
CA SER A 324 5.46 4.74 13.75
C SER A 324 4.12 5.47 13.76
N ALA A 325 3.33 5.32 12.70
CA ALA A 325 1.99 5.91 12.61
C ALA A 325 1.04 5.36 13.70
N ALA A 326 1.03 4.03 13.91
CA ALA A 326 0.24 3.39 14.96
C ALA A 326 0.62 3.88 16.35
N SER A 327 1.92 4.03 16.62
CA SER A 327 2.42 4.55 17.91
C SER A 327 1.98 6.00 18.13
N THR A 328 2.05 6.84 17.10
CA THR A 328 1.63 8.25 17.19
C THR A 328 0.13 8.36 17.42
N LEU A 329 -0.69 7.62 16.67
CA LEU A 329 -2.14 7.59 16.86
C LEU A 329 -2.53 7.00 18.21
N GLY A 330 -1.82 5.98 18.69
CA GLY A 330 -2.02 5.39 20.03
C GLY A 330 -1.73 6.38 21.15
N SER A 331 -0.65 7.16 21.03
CA SER A 331 -0.33 8.25 21.97
C SER A 331 -1.41 9.33 21.95
N ASN A 332 -1.85 9.77 20.77
CA ASN A 332 -2.91 10.75 20.63
C ASN A 332 -4.22 10.25 21.24
N LEU A 333 -4.57 8.97 21.01
CA LEU A 333 -5.75 8.33 21.59
C LEU A 333 -5.71 8.39 23.13
N SER A 334 -4.56 8.05 23.73
CA SER A 334 -4.37 8.11 25.19
C SER A 334 -4.56 9.52 25.73
N VAL A 335 -4.01 10.53 25.06
CA VAL A 335 -4.20 11.94 25.43
C VAL A 335 -5.68 12.34 25.36
N VAL A 336 -6.37 11.97 24.28
CA VAL A 336 -7.79 12.30 24.10
C VAL A 336 -8.66 11.64 25.15
N GLN A 337 -8.42 10.36 25.45
CA GLN A 337 -9.15 9.63 26.49
C GLN A 337 -8.95 10.25 27.88
N ASN A 338 -7.72 10.57 28.25
CA ASN A 338 -7.44 11.25 29.53
C ASN A 338 -8.16 12.61 29.61
N ARG A 339 -8.21 13.36 28.50
CA ARG A 339 -8.93 14.63 28.44
C ARG A 339 -10.44 14.45 28.50
N GLN A 340 -10.97 13.40 27.84
CA GLN A 340 -12.38 13.06 27.92
C GLN A 340 -12.83 12.76 29.36
N ASP A 341 -12.03 11.95 30.07
CA ASP A 341 -12.34 11.59 31.46
C ASP A 341 -12.28 12.81 32.38
N PHE A 342 -11.31 13.71 32.17
CA PHE A 342 -11.27 14.98 32.89
C PHE A 342 -12.46 15.88 32.61
N SER A 343 -12.97 15.92 31.38
CA SER A 343 -14.11 16.76 31.01
C SER A 343 -15.45 16.23 31.52
N LYS A 344 -15.52 14.95 31.93
CA LYS A 344 -16.71 14.32 32.50
C LYS A 344 -16.83 14.54 34.02
N GLN A 345 -15.73 14.89 34.70
CA GLN A 345 -15.70 15.19 36.13
C GLN A 345 -16.11 16.65 36.41
#